data_72fcba09662e88562090d97d68bede6a
#
_entry.id   72fcba09662e88562090d97d68bede6a
#
_cell.length_a   1.000
_cell.length_b   1.000
_cell.length_c   1.000
_cell.angle_alpha   90.00
_cell.angle_beta   90.00
_cell.angle_gamma   90.00
#
_symmetry.space_group_name_H-M   'P 1'
#
loop_
_entity.id
_entity.type
_entity.pdbx_description
1 polymer ?
#
loop_
_entity_poly.entity_id
_entity_poly.type
_entity_poly.pdbx_seq_one_letter_code
_entity_poly.pdbx_strand_id
1 'polypeptide(L)'
;IRLSLVGSEMCIRDSNGSRLYLDVGSHPEYATCECDSVDQLLTYIRAGDEEMNSLAICAEENLARTAGSGDVYIFKNNTDASGHSFGSHENYLIERTDDFFRISQALIPFLVTRQLICGAGKVLRDPHTGQTSYRLSQRAEHVFDGVSSATTRSRPIINTRDEPLADSSRYRRMHVIVGDSSMAEPTTALKLGSTLLILEMLEEGIEVSDFYPQDPIDAIRIVSRGLDGQAPFLLKAGGTSTALEVQRVFCTAAAHYLETRPTDEQTPRYRWTINLWNRTLDAVESGDLTPISRDIDWVIKKSLLDRQRERYGVDYADPRCAKLDLIYHDIRPGRGIFPLLESRGLINRLTDPTEVEKARTVPPATTRANIRGQFVTHCLDSGVSFSADWTHLKYASSPSTEVELNDPFESMTSEIKSFISHSG
;
A
#
# COMPACT_ATOMS: atom_id res chain seq x y z
N ILE A 1 24.30 8.27 -12.96
CA ILE A 1 23.98 6.90 -12.46
C ILE A 1 24.27 5.94 -13.60
N ARG A 2 25.35 5.15 -13.50
CA ARG A 2 25.55 4.02 -14.40
C ARG A 2 24.63 2.88 -13.95
N LEU A 3 23.53 2.70 -14.65
CA LEU A 3 22.74 1.47 -14.60
C LEU A 3 23.60 0.34 -15.22
N SER A 4 24.24 -0.44 -14.38
CA SER A 4 24.91 -1.66 -14.82
C SER A 4 23.88 -2.77 -14.90
N LEU A 5 23.41 -3.02 -16.12
CA LEU A 5 22.54 -4.15 -16.45
C LEU A 5 23.38 -5.46 -16.45
N VAL A 6 23.39 -6.17 -15.35
CA VAL A 6 23.94 -7.55 -15.31
C VAL A 6 22.96 -8.45 -14.55
N GLY A 7 22.34 -9.38 -15.27
CA GLY A 7 21.56 -10.47 -14.70
C GLY A 7 20.04 -10.29 -14.78
N SER A 8 19.33 -11.39 -14.80
CA SER A 8 17.90 -11.54 -15.07
C SER A 8 16.93 -10.97 -14.02
N GLU A 9 17.44 -10.25 -12.99
CA GLU A 9 16.64 -9.48 -12.05
C GLU A 9 17.35 -8.16 -11.77
N MET A 10 16.88 -7.09 -12.42
CA MET A 10 17.40 -5.75 -12.20
C MET A 10 16.84 -5.20 -10.91
N CYS A 11 17.59 -5.33 -9.82
CA CYS A 11 17.27 -4.79 -8.51
C CYS A 11 18.16 -3.58 -8.25
N ILE A 12 17.60 -2.38 -8.26
CA ILE A 12 18.28 -1.19 -7.77
C ILE A 12 17.92 -1.04 -6.31
N ARG A 13 18.93 -0.94 -5.44
CA ARG A 13 18.74 -0.65 -4.02
C ARG A 13 19.11 0.77 -3.77
N ASP A 14 18.16 1.48 -3.20
CA ASP A 14 18.38 2.85 -2.84
C ASP A 14 19.14 2.95 -1.52
N SER A 15 19.91 4.02 -1.38
CA SER A 15 20.60 4.36 -0.14
C SER A 15 19.66 4.54 1.05
N ASN A 16 18.37 4.78 0.80
CA ASN A 16 17.32 4.85 1.80
C ASN A 16 16.83 3.47 2.32
N GLY A 17 17.46 2.38 1.90
CA GLY A 17 17.10 1.02 2.34
C GLY A 17 15.92 0.38 1.61
N SER A 18 15.24 1.09 0.70
CA SER A 18 14.16 0.58 -0.14
C SER A 18 14.69 -0.26 -1.32
N ARG A 19 13.80 -0.78 -2.15
CA ARG A 19 14.15 -1.50 -3.39
C ARG A 19 13.29 -1.03 -4.54
N LEU A 20 13.92 -0.79 -5.67
CA LEU A 20 13.25 -0.61 -6.95
C LEU A 20 13.63 -1.74 -7.88
N TYR A 21 12.66 -2.40 -8.49
CA TYR A 21 12.88 -3.52 -9.41
C TYR A 21 11.76 -3.60 -10.45
N LEU A 22 11.93 -4.47 -11.42
CA LEU A 22 10.90 -4.81 -12.39
C LEU A 22 10.20 -6.09 -11.94
N ASP A 23 8.91 -6.00 -11.66
CA ASP A 23 8.06 -7.15 -11.38
C ASP A 23 7.62 -7.85 -12.68
N VAL A 24 6.91 -8.96 -12.54
CA VAL A 24 6.36 -9.74 -13.66
C VAL A 24 5.58 -8.83 -14.62
N GLY A 25 5.92 -8.90 -15.89
CA GLY A 25 5.35 -8.02 -16.92
C GLY A 25 6.12 -6.71 -17.13
N SER A 26 7.31 -6.58 -16.55
CA SER A 26 8.18 -5.39 -16.66
C SER A 26 7.58 -4.12 -16.06
N HIS A 27 6.73 -4.27 -15.04
CA HIS A 27 6.21 -3.13 -14.28
C HIS A 27 7.22 -2.69 -13.24
N PRO A 28 7.54 -1.39 -13.13
CA PRO A 28 8.39 -0.91 -12.06
C PRO A 28 7.66 -1.05 -10.71
N GLU A 29 8.31 -1.70 -9.76
CA GLU A 29 7.82 -1.87 -8.40
C GLU A 29 8.77 -1.22 -7.41
N TYR A 30 8.23 -0.40 -6.52
CA TYR A 30 8.95 0.19 -5.41
C TYR A 30 8.50 -0.48 -4.10
N ALA A 31 9.42 -1.19 -3.46
CA ALA A 31 9.22 -1.77 -2.15
C ALA A 31 9.87 -0.86 -1.09
N THR A 32 9.05 -0.26 -0.23
CA THR A 32 9.55 0.59 0.87
C THR A 32 10.45 -0.19 1.81
N CYS A 33 11.40 0.49 2.41
CA CYS A 33 12.15 -0.04 3.55
C CYS A 33 11.23 -0.35 4.73
N GLU A 34 11.77 -1.08 5.71
CA GLU A 34 11.08 -1.35 6.96
C GLU A 34 10.84 -0.05 7.72
N CYS A 35 9.61 0.17 8.13
CA CYS A 35 9.16 1.33 8.90
C CYS A 35 8.46 0.86 10.17
N ASP A 36 8.64 1.57 11.26
CA ASP A 36 8.07 1.27 12.57
C ASP A 36 6.87 2.13 12.94
N SER A 37 6.49 3.08 12.07
CA SER A 37 5.31 3.91 12.25
C SER A 37 4.60 4.22 10.95
N VAL A 38 3.30 4.54 11.03
CA VAL A 38 2.50 4.96 9.88
C VAL A 38 3.06 6.22 9.24
N ASP A 39 3.49 7.21 10.04
CA ASP A 39 4.03 8.48 9.53
C ASP A 39 5.34 8.27 8.78
N GLN A 40 6.21 7.42 9.32
CA GLN A 40 7.44 7.05 8.67
C GLN A 40 7.16 6.36 7.33
N LEU A 41 6.26 5.36 7.32
CA LEU A 41 5.91 4.64 6.09
C LEU A 41 5.28 5.56 5.03
N LEU A 42 4.41 6.52 5.41
CA LEU A 42 3.87 7.50 4.48
C LEU A 42 4.98 8.34 3.82
N THR A 43 5.97 8.76 4.59
CA THR A 43 7.12 9.52 4.10
C THR A 43 7.92 8.74 3.07
N TYR A 44 8.19 7.44 3.32
CA TYR A 44 8.92 6.57 2.38
C TYR A 44 8.08 6.16 1.17
N ILE A 45 6.76 6.04 1.28
CA ILE A 45 5.88 5.86 0.11
C ILE A 45 5.97 7.08 -0.81
N ARG A 46 5.91 8.30 -0.25
CA ARG A 46 6.04 9.54 -1.05
C ARG A 46 7.44 9.69 -1.64
N ALA A 47 8.49 9.34 -0.92
CA ALA A 47 9.84 9.31 -1.46
C ALA A 47 9.95 8.37 -2.67
N GLY A 48 9.29 7.21 -2.63
CA GLY A 48 9.20 6.29 -3.76
C GLY A 48 8.46 6.88 -4.96
N ASP A 49 7.37 7.62 -4.76
CA ASP A 49 6.66 8.32 -5.83
C ASP A 49 7.57 9.38 -6.51
N GLU A 50 8.38 10.11 -5.72
CA GLU A 50 9.34 11.09 -6.25
C GLU A 50 10.51 10.43 -7.00
N GLU A 51 11.01 9.28 -6.54
CA GLU A 51 12.02 8.50 -7.27
C GLU A 51 11.46 8.00 -8.61
N MET A 52 10.26 7.46 -8.63
CA MET A 52 9.61 7.04 -9.87
C MET A 52 9.40 8.19 -10.85
N ASN A 53 9.03 9.38 -10.35
CA ASN A 53 8.92 10.59 -11.16
C ASN A 53 10.28 11.00 -11.74
N SER A 54 11.36 10.96 -10.93
CA SER A 54 12.73 11.27 -11.37
C SER A 54 13.19 10.31 -12.48
N LEU A 55 12.91 9.03 -12.36
CA LEU A 55 13.22 8.02 -13.37
C LEU A 55 12.46 8.27 -14.68
N ALA A 56 11.18 8.68 -14.59
CA ALA A 56 10.40 9.02 -15.77
C ALA A 56 10.98 10.23 -16.51
N ILE A 57 11.45 11.25 -15.78
CA ILE A 57 12.12 12.41 -16.37
C ILE A 57 13.41 12.00 -17.07
N CYS A 58 14.27 11.20 -16.41
CA CYS A 58 15.49 10.67 -17.02
C CYS A 58 15.21 9.83 -18.28
N ALA A 59 14.14 9.03 -18.27
CA ALA A 59 13.73 8.24 -19.43
C ALA A 59 13.27 9.13 -20.59
N GLU A 60 12.54 10.21 -20.35
CA GLU A 60 12.14 11.19 -21.37
C GLU A 60 13.34 11.91 -21.99
N GLU A 61 14.32 12.31 -21.16
CA GLU A 61 15.58 12.90 -21.65
C GLU A 61 16.37 11.92 -22.54
N ASN A 62 16.38 10.63 -22.19
CA ASN A 62 16.99 9.59 -23.02
C ASN A 62 16.25 9.41 -24.35
N LEU A 63 14.92 9.36 -24.32
CA LEU A 63 14.10 9.27 -25.53
C LEU A 63 14.32 10.48 -26.45
N ALA A 64 14.37 11.68 -25.89
CA ALA A 64 14.66 12.90 -26.65
C ALA A 64 16.01 12.84 -27.37
N ARG A 65 17.04 12.25 -26.73
CA ARG A 65 18.38 12.08 -27.32
C ARG A 65 18.46 10.99 -28.39
N THR A 66 17.68 9.91 -28.25
CA THR A 66 17.80 8.71 -29.10
C THR A 66 16.70 8.58 -30.16
N ALA A 67 15.50 9.05 -29.86
CA ALA A 67 14.31 8.91 -30.71
C ALA A 67 13.68 10.24 -31.11
N GLY A 68 14.27 11.39 -30.75
CA GLY A 68 13.80 12.73 -31.07
C GLY A 68 12.71 13.27 -30.12
N SER A 69 11.86 12.43 -29.56
CA SER A 69 10.85 12.79 -28.53
C SER A 69 10.23 11.54 -27.93
N GLY A 70 9.60 11.68 -26.78
CA GLY A 70 8.79 10.63 -26.14
C GLY A 70 8.29 11.09 -24.78
N ASP A 71 7.06 10.73 -24.42
CA ASP A 71 6.48 10.97 -23.13
C ASP A 71 6.44 9.66 -22.32
N VAL A 72 6.78 9.73 -21.04
CA VAL A 72 6.70 8.60 -20.10
C VAL A 72 5.62 8.89 -19.07
N TYR A 73 4.63 8.01 -18.95
CA TYR A 73 3.56 8.08 -17.97
C TYR A 73 3.77 7.00 -16.90
N ILE A 74 3.56 7.35 -15.65
CA ILE A 74 3.59 6.40 -14.53
C ILE A 74 2.29 6.51 -13.76
N PHE A 75 1.52 5.43 -13.79
CA PHE A 75 0.24 5.34 -13.13
C PHE A 75 0.33 4.45 -11.88
N LYS A 76 0.03 5.01 -10.72
CA LYS A 76 -0.08 4.28 -9.45
C LYS A 76 -1.50 3.74 -9.29
N ASN A 77 -1.87 2.80 -10.17
CA ASN A 77 -3.18 2.15 -10.20
C ASN A 77 -3.03 0.63 -10.15
N ASN A 78 -4.14 -0.09 -10.03
CA ASN A 78 -4.13 -1.55 -9.88
C ASN A 78 -4.67 -2.31 -11.10
N THR A 79 -5.14 -1.62 -12.12
CA THR A 79 -5.71 -2.27 -13.31
C THR A 79 -5.47 -1.45 -14.55
N ASP A 80 -5.14 -2.12 -15.66
CA ASP A 80 -5.06 -1.49 -16.98
C ASP A 80 -6.37 -1.59 -17.77
N ALA A 81 -6.37 -1.02 -18.99
CA ALA A 81 -7.51 -1.06 -19.90
C ALA A 81 -7.76 -2.46 -20.51
N SER A 82 -6.80 -3.36 -20.45
CA SER A 82 -6.88 -4.74 -20.94
C SER A 82 -7.39 -5.73 -19.89
N GLY A 83 -7.62 -5.26 -18.66
CA GLY A 83 -8.10 -6.09 -17.55
C GLY A 83 -6.98 -6.80 -16.79
N HIS A 84 -5.71 -6.48 -17.02
CA HIS A 84 -4.64 -6.95 -16.15
C HIS A 84 -4.69 -6.21 -14.82
N SER A 85 -4.30 -6.92 -13.75
CA SER A 85 -4.30 -6.34 -12.41
C SER A 85 -2.92 -6.43 -11.77
N PHE A 86 -2.52 -5.34 -11.12
CA PHE A 86 -1.25 -5.17 -10.41
C PHE A 86 -1.51 -5.06 -8.91
N GLY A 87 -0.55 -5.51 -8.10
CA GLY A 87 -0.67 -5.48 -6.64
C GLY A 87 -0.36 -4.12 -6.02
N SER A 88 -0.90 -3.91 -4.83
CA SER A 88 -0.41 -2.97 -3.83
C SER A 88 -0.30 -3.76 -2.54
N HIS A 89 0.86 -4.36 -2.32
CA HIS A 89 1.05 -5.32 -1.24
C HIS A 89 1.33 -4.58 0.07
N GLU A 90 0.73 -5.09 1.14
CA GLU A 90 0.98 -4.63 2.51
C GLU A 90 1.62 -5.78 3.27
N ASN A 91 2.77 -5.53 3.89
CA ASN A 91 3.49 -6.51 4.70
C ASN A 91 3.55 -6.00 6.14
N TYR A 92 2.88 -6.71 7.04
CA TYR A 92 2.90 -6.42 8.47
C TYR A 92 3.73 -7.47 9.18
N LEU A 93 4.63 -7.02 10.04
CA LEU A 93 5.35 -7.90 10.94
C LEU A 93 4.43 -8.22 12.12
N ILE A 94 4.20 -9.49 12.36
CA ILE A 94 3.42 -9.97 13.50
C ILE A 94 4.23 -10.95 14.31
N GLU A 95 3.88 -11.12 15.58
CA GLU A 95 4.48 -12.14 16.43
C GLU A 95 4.19 -13.54 15.88
N ARG A 96 5.19 -14.44 15.96
CA ARG A 96 4.97 -15.84 15.58
C ARG A 96 4.18 -16.56 16.65
N THR A 97 2.95 -16.86 16.31
CA THR A 97 2.07 -17.70 17.12
C THR A 97 1.70 -18.95 16.34
N ASP A 98 1.29 -20.02 17.02
CA ASP A 98 0.78 -21.24 16.39
C ASP A 98 -0.61 -21.02 15.75
N ASP A 99 -1.19 -19.83 15.93
CA ASP A 99 -2.59 -19.53 15.60
C ASP A 99 -2.75 -18.54 14.45
N PHE A 100 -1.79 -18.52 13.52
CA PHE A 100 -1.84 -17.63 12.33
C PHE A 100 -3.14 -17.80 11.53
N PHE A 101 -3.68 -19.02 11.47
CA PHE A 101 -4.92 -19.28 10.74
C PHE A 101 -6.09 -18.53 11.40
N ARG A 102 -6.18 -18.52 12.73
CA ARG A 102 -7.20 -17.79 13.49
C ARG A 102 -7.10 -16.28 13.20
N ILE A 103 -5.89 -15.71 13.34
CA ILE A 103 -5.66 -14.29 13.03
C ILE A 103 -6.08 -13.96 11.59
N SER A 104 -5.69 -14.80 10.63
CA SER A 104 -6.07 -14.61 9.22
C SER A 104 -7.59 -14.65 9.02
N GLN A 105 -8.29 -15.62 9.66
CA GLN A 105 -9.73 -15.72 9.55
C GLN A 105 -10.44 -14.53 10.22
N ALA A 106 -9.98 -14.08 11.37
CA ALA A 106 -10.54 -12.92 12.07
C ALA A 106 -10.34 -11.60 11.29
N LEU A 107 -9.27 -11.51 10.48
CA LEU A 107 -8.96 -10.32 9.68
C LEU A 107 -9.78 -10.25 8.37
N ILE A 108 -10.26 -11.36 7.81
CA ILE A 108 -10.99 -11.40 6.53
C ILE A 108 -12.22 -10.49 6.50
N PRO A 109 -13.13 -10.47 7.49
CA PRO A 109 -14.30 -9.58 7.47
C PRO A 109 -13.91 -8.10 7.36
N PHE A 110 -12.89 -7.70 8.10
CA PHE A 110 -12.33 -6.34 8.04
C PHE A 110 -11.77 -6.04 6.64
N LEU A 111 -10.92 -6.91 6.10
CA LEU A 111 -10.26 -6.68 4.79
C LEU A 111 -11.26 -6.66 3.62
N VAL A 112 -12.30 -7.49 3.66
CA VAL A 112 -13.37 -7.52 2.64
C VAL A 112 -14.13 -6.20 2.63
N THR A 113 -14.43 -5.65 3.79
CA THR A 113 -15.26 -4.43 3.94
C THR A 113 -14.43 -3.15 3.96
N ARG A 114 -13.11 -3.22 4.20
CA ARG A 114 -12.18 -2.09 4.31
C ARG A 114 -12.18 -1.16 3.08
N GLN A 115 -12.50 -1.68 1.90
CA GLN A 115 -12.59 -0.87 0.69
C GLN A 115 -13.62 0.27 0.79
N LEU A 116 -14.60 0.18 1.69
CA LEU A 116 -15.56 1.26 1.97
C LEU A 116 -14.84 2.52 2.48
N ILE A 117 -13.81 2.34 3.30
CA ILE A 117 -13.08 3.45 3.93
C ILE A 117 -11.78 3.81 3.21
N CYS A 118 -11.19 2.91 2.42
CA CYS A 118 -9.89 3.15 1.78
C CYS A 118 -9.75 2.61 0.36
N GLY A 119 -10.84 2.33 -0.35
CA GLY A 119 -10.78 1.99 -1.77
C GLY A 119 -10.29 3.16 -2.63
N ALA A 120 -9.69 2.86 -3.79
CA ALA A 120 -9.18 3.87 -4.71
C ALA A 120 -10.18 4.25 -5.82
N GLY A 121 -11.32 3.60 -5.85
CA GLY A 121 -12.36 3.81 -6.85
C GLY A 121 -11.99 3.30 -8.25
N LYS A 122 -12.98 2.88 -9.02
CA LYS A 122 -12.81 2.45 -10.42
C LYS A 122 -14.08 2.63 -11.23
N VAL A 123 -13.94 3.15 -12.44
CA VAL A 123 -14.97 3.03 -13.49
C VAL A 123 -14.79 1.66 -14.15
N LEU A 124 -15.76 0.78 -13.98
CA LEU A 124 -15.69 -0.58 -14.47
C LEU A 124 -16.91 -0.94 -15.32
N ARG A 125 -16.66 -1.58 -16.47
CA ARG A 125 -17.70 -2.22 -17.27
C ARG A 125 -17.88 -3.66 -16.78
N ASP A 126 -19.08 -3.97 -16.34
CA ASP A 126 -19.44 -5.32 -15.93
C ASP A 126 -19.44 -6.25 -17.17
N PRO A 127 -18.65 -7.34 -17.18
CA PRO A 127 -18.53 -8.21 -18.34
C PRO A 127 -19.80 -9.01 -18.63
N HIS A 128 -20.67 -9.22 -17.64
CA HIS A 128 -21.90 -10.00 -17.79
C HIS A 128 -23.09 -9.14 -18.25
N THR A 129 -23.24 -7.96 -17.67
CA THR A 129 -24.35 -7.06 -17.97
C THR A 129 -24.02 -6.02 -19.05
N GLY A 130 -22.74 -5.78 -19.28
CA GLY A 130 -22.25 -4.70 -20.15
C GLY A 130 -22.44 -3.30 -19.59
N GLN A 131 -23.03 -3.15 -18.40
CA GLN A 131 -23.25 -1.86 -17.74
C GLN A 131 -21.94 -1.33 -17.16
N THR A 132 -21.66 -0.05 -17.38
CA THR A 132 -20.52 0.65 -16.76
C THR A 132 -20.98 1.40 -15.52
N SER A 133 -20.28 1.19 -14.41
CA SER A 133 -20.59 1.84 -13.12
C SER A 133 -19.32 2.15 -12.36
N TYR A 134 -19.44 3.01 -11.35
CA TYR A 134 -18.36 3.28 -10.41
C TYR A 134 -18.34 2.23 -9.30
N ARG A 135 -17.14 1.82 -8.87
CA ARG A 135 -16.86 0.81 -7.84
C ARG A 135 -15.95 1.41 -6.77
N LEU A 136 -16.01 0.88 -5.55
CA LEU A 136 -15.12 1.30 -4.46
C LEU A 136 -13.68 0.88 -4.68
N SER A 137 -13.45 -0.34 -5.19
CA SER A 137 -12.12 -0.93 -5.33
C SER A 137 -11.77 -1.21 -6.80
N GLN A 138 -10.48 -1.09 -7.11
CA GLN A 138 -9.91 -1.55 -8.38
C GLN A 138 -9.64 -3.04 -8.39
N ARG A 139 -9.40 -3.65 -7.20
CA ARG A 139 -8.94 -5.03 -7.04
C ARG A 139 -10.04 -6.05 -6.79
N ALA A 140 -11.23 -5.64 -6.33
CA ALA A 140 -12.28 -6.55 -5.88
C ALA A 140 -12.67 -7.63 -6.90
N GLU A 141 -12.69 -7.30 -8.20
CA GLU A 141 -13.01 -8.27 -9.26
C GLU A 141 -11.81 -9.18 -9.64
N HIS A 142 -10.60 -8.92 -9.12
CA HIS A 142 -9.37 -9.63 -9.42
C HIS A 142 -8.86 -10.49 -8.26
N VAL A 143 -9.65 -10.65 -7.20
CA VAL A 143 -9.38 -11.52 -6.06
C VAL A 143 -10.18 -12.80 -6.25
N PHE A 144 -9.53 -13.98 -6.06
CA PHE A 144 -10.13 -15.28 -6.36
C PHE A 144 -10.05 -16.27 -5.20
N ASP A 145 -9.38 -15.89 -4.10
CA ASP A 145 -9.25 -16.75 -2.91
C ASP A 145 -9.22 -15.89 -1.65
N GLY A 146 -9.69 -16.40 -0.53
CA GLY A 146 -9.62 -15.73 0.76
C GLY A 146 -8.21 -15.80 1.34
N VAL A 147 -7.71 -17.01 1.54
CA VAL A 147 -6.40 -17.29 2.17
C VAL A 147 -5.70 -18.38 1.39
N SER A 148 -4.54 -18.10 0.82
CA SER A 148 -3.80 -19.06 -0.02
C SER A 148 -2.31 -18.75 -0.05
N SER A 149 -1.48 -19.78 -0.27
CA SER A 149 -0.05 -19.61 -0.52
C SER A 149 0.29 -19.29 -1.99
N ALA A 150 -0.68 -19.42 -2.91
CA ALA A 150 -0.51 -19.12 -4.32
C ALA A 150 -0.73 -17.62 -4.59
N THR A 151 0.29 -16.90 -5.05
CA THR A 151 0.23 -15.44 -5.29
C THR A 151 -0.42 -15.10 -6.62
N THR A 152 0.16 -15.60 -7.72
CA THR A 152 -0.16 -15.12 -9.08
C THR A 152 -1.44 -15.72 -9.64
N ARG A 153 -1.76 -16.98 -9.29
CA ARG A 153 -2.95 -17.68 -9.83
C ARG A 153 -4.22 -17.36 -9.05
N SER A 154 -4.18 -17.39 -7.71
CA SER A 154 -5.37 -17.21 -6.89
C SER A 154 -5.57 -15.79 -6.37
N ARG A 155 -4.53 -14.96 -6.39
CA ARG A 155 -4.59 -13.57 -5.89
C ARG A 155 -5.44 -13.49 -4.62
N PRO A 156 -5.01 -14.11 -3.51
CA PRO A 156 -5.81 -14.20 -2.31
C PRO A 156 -5.93 -12.84 -1.60
N ILE A 157 -6.88 -12.74 -0.67
CA ILE A 157 -6.95 -11.58 0.24
C ILE A 157 -5.71 -11.55 1.12
N ILE A 158 -5.36 -12.71 1.73
CA ILE A 158 -4.14 -12.89 2.53
C ILE A 158 -3.31 -14.01 1.93
N ASN A 159 -2.03 -13.73 1.70
CA ASN A 159 -1.06 -14.74 1.31
C ASN A 159 -0.42 -15.37 2.54
N THR A 160 -0.44 -16.71 2.59
CA THR A 160 0.08 -17.49 3.74
C THR A 160 1.51 -17.96 3.57
N ARG A 161 2.22 -17.54 2.52
CA ARG A 161 3.62 -17.90 2.31
C ARG A 161 4.46 -17.41 3.49
N ASP A 162 5.09 -18.35 4.17
CA ASP A 162 5.88 -18.06 5.38
C ASP A 162 7.30 -17.66 5.00
N GLU A 163 7.48 -16.41 4.66
CA GLU A 163 8.76 -15.78 4.37
C GLU A 163 8.82 -14.47 5.16
N PRO A 164 9.15 -14.53 6.47
CA PRO A 164 9.12 -13.34 7.32
C PRO A 164 10.19 -12.32 6.94
N LEU A 165 11.26 -12.75 6.24
CA LEU A 165 12.45 -11.93 5.99
C LEU A 165 13.00 -11.34 7.31
N ALA A 166 12.95 -12.14 8.37
CA ALA A 166 13.34 -11.84 9.73
C ALA A 166 13.56 -13.15 10.47
N ASP A 167 13.93 -13.10 11.77
CA ASP A 167 14.02 -14.29 12.62
C ASP A 167 12.68 -15.05 12.62
N SER A 168 12.65 -16.19 11.94
CA SER A 168 11.45 -17.00 11.77
C SER A 168 11.00 -17.70 13.05
N SER A 169 11.80 -17.69 14.10
CA SER A 169 11.39 -18.19 15.42
C SER A 169 10.55 -17.19 16.20
N ARG A 170 10.69 -15.90 15.91
CA ARG A 170 10.02 -14.79 16.61
C ARG A 170 8.91 -14.15 15.79
N TYR A 171 9.09 -14.04 14.47
CA TYR A 171 8.27 -13.22 13.60
C TYR A 171 7.61 -14.02 12.50
N ARG A 172 6.47 -13.51 12.05
CA ARG A 172 5.78 -13.93 10.84
C ARG A 172 5.34 -12.71 10.03
N ARG A 173 5.31 -12.85 8.72
CA ARG A 173 4.80 -11.83 7.83
C ARG A 173 3.30 -12.04 7.56
N MET A 174 2.48 -11.07 7.96
CA MET A 174 1.10 -10.96 7.48
C MET A 174 1.13 -10.25 6.13
N HIS A 175 0.93 -10.99 5.05
CA HIS A 175 1.01 -10.49 3.69
C HIS A 175 -0.39 -10.28 3.12
N VAL A 176 -0.86 -9.03 3.13
CA VAL A 176 -2.17 -8.60 2.60
C VAL A 176 -1.99 -8.09 1.18
N ILE A 177 -2.71 -8.67 0.22
CA ILE A 177 -2.57 -8.33 -1.20
C ILE A 177 -3.87 -7.80 -1.86
N VAL A 178 -4.94 -7.71 -1.10
CA VAL A 178 -6.26 -7.27 -1.58
C VAL A 178 -6.37 -5.76 -1.77
N GLY A 179 -5.52 -4.97 -1.10
CA GLY A 179 -5.63 -3.52 -1.07
C GLY A 179 -5.41 -2.82 -2.41
N ASP A 180 -6.06 -1.68 -2.58
CA ASP A 180 -5.83 -0.77 -3.70
C ASP A 180 -4.60 0.12 -3.46
N SER A 181 -3.96 0.58 -4.54
CA SER A 181 -2.98 1.66 -4.51
C SER A 181 -3.67 2.98 -4.24
N SER A 182 -3.36 3.61 -3.11
CA SER A 182 -3.93 4.91 -2.74
C SER A 182 -3.04 6.05 -3.25
N MET A 183 -3.67 7.13 -3.73
CA MET A 183 -2.99 8.39 -4.09
C MET A 183 -2.94 9.32 -2.88
N ALA A 184 -4.07 9.44 -2.14
CA ALA A 184 -4.19 10.32 -0.99
C ALA A 184 -3.50 9.73 0.24
N GLU A 185 -2.63 10.53 0.87
CA GLU A 185 -1.95 10.16 2.12
C GLU A 185 -2.95 9.84 3.25
N PRO A 186 -4.05 10.61 3.45
CA PRO A 186 -5.05 10.27 4.44
C PRO A 186 -5.70 8.89 4.21
N THR A 187 -5.99 8.52 2.95
CA THR A 187 -6.50 7.17 2.62
C THR A 187 -5.48 6.10 2.98
N THR A 188 -4.20 6.33 2.65
CA THR A 188 -3.11 5.41 2.96
C THR A 188 -2.93 5.27 4.48
N ALA A 189 -2.91 6.39 5.22
CA ALA A 189 -2.80 6.39 6.68
C ALA A 189 -3.98 5.67 7.35
N LEU A 190 -5.20 5.89 6.85
CA LEU A 190 -6.39 5.19 7.35
C LEU A 190 -6.30 3.69 7.10
N LYS A 191 -5.90 3.29 5.89
CA LYS A 191 -5.70 1.88 5.52
C LYS A 191 -4.70 1.17 6.44
N LEU A 192 -3.53 1.77 6.62
CA LEU A 192 -2.45 1.21 7.44
C LEU A 192 -2.78 1.24 8.92
N GLY A 193 -3.18 2.40 9.44
CA GLY A 193 -3.45 2.59 10.86
C GLY A 193 -4.62 1.74 11.37
N SER A 194 -5.70 1.61 10.58
CA SER A 194 -6.82 0.72 10.95
C SER A 194 -6.39 -0.75 10.94
N THR A 195 -5.58 -1.17 9.97
CA THR A 195 -5.09 -2.57 9.91
C THR A 195 -4.15 -2.88 11.07
N LEU A 196 -3.23 -1.96 11.42
CA LEU A 196 -2.34 -2.13 12.57
C LEU A 196 -3.11 -2.25 13.87
N LEU A 197 -4.08 -1.37 14.12
CA LEU A 197 -4.94 -1.46 15.31
C LEU A 197 -5.66 -2.81 15.42
N ILE A 198 -6.20 -3.31 14.30
CA ILE A 198 -6.88 -4.61 14.30
C ILE A 198 -5.87 -5.75 14.50
N LEU A 199 -4.68 -5.69 13.94
CA LEU A 199 -3.65 -6.70 14.16
C LEU A 199 -3.18 -6.71 15.61
N GLU A 200 -2.90 -5.55 16.23
CA GLU A 200 -2.56 -5.45 17.65
C GLU A 200 -3.67 -6.05 18.55
N MET A 201 -4.96 -5.75 18.26
CA MET A 201 -6.08 -6.36 18.98
C MET A 201 -6.08 -7.90 18.87
N LEU A 202 -5.85 -8.43 17.67
CA LEU A 202 -5.84 -9.87 17.43
C LEU A 202 -4.65 -10.58 18.10
N GLU A 203 -3.49 -9.93 18.16
CA GLU A 203 -2.31 -10.43 18.89
C GLU A 203 -2.56 -10.47 20.41
N GLU A 204 -3.33 -9.52 20.96
CA GLU A 204 -3.79 -9.53 22.36
C GLU A 204 -5.02 -10.43 22.60
N GLY A 205 -5.50 -11.15 21.59
CA GLY A 205 -6.63 -12.07 21.71
C GLY A 205 -8.00 -11.38 21.72
N ILE A 206 -8.06 -10.12 21.34
CA ILE A 206 -9.32 -9.37 21.20
C ILE A 206 -9.86 -9.55 19.79
N GLU A 207 -10.97 -10.25 19.65
CA GLU A 207 -11.58 -10.57 18.35
C GLU A 207 -12.94 -9.90 18.18
N VAL A 208 -13.22 -9.54 16.93
CA VAL A 208 -14.56 -9.21 16.48
C VAL A 208 -15.13 -10.47 15.79
N SER A 209 -16.07 -11.14 16.47
CA SER A 209 -16.66 -12.41 16.02
C SER A 209 -17.88 -12.20 15.12
N ASP A 210 -18.32 -13.30 14.49
CA ASP A 210 -19.62 -13.49 13.80
C ASP A 210 -19.82 -12.74 12.47
N PHE A 211 -18.80 -12.05 11.94
CA PHE A 211 -18.90 -11.33 10.67
C PHE A 211 -18.21 -12.02 9.49
N TYR A 212 -17.76 -13.26 9.65
CA TYR A 212 -17.09 -13.96 8.56
C TYR A 212 -18.05 -14.20 7.38
N PRO A 213 -17.74 -13.69 6.16
CA PRO A 213 -18.61 -13.91 5.00
C PRO A 213 -18.74 -15.40 4.66
N GLN A 214 -19.89 -15.84 4.23
CA GLN A 214 -20.09 -17.19 3.73
C GLN A 214 -19.16 -17.48 2.53
N ASP A 215 -19.04 -16.51 1.64
CA ASP A 215 -18.07 -16.46 0.54
C ASP A 215 -17.37 -15.09 0.54
N PRO A 216 -16.10 -14.99 0.98
CA PRO A 216 -15.35 -13.73 0.99
C PRO A 216 -15.18 -13.11 -0.39
N ILE A 217 -15.15 -13.94 -1.46
CA ILE A 217 -14.94 -13.46 -2.84
C ILE A 217 -16.21 -12.86 -3.41
N ASP A 218 -17.35 -13.42 -3.10
CA ASP A 218 -18.64 -12.81 -3.47
C ASP A 218 -18.87 -11.53 -2.64
N ALA A 219 -18.63 -11.59 -1.34
CA ALA A 219 -18.81 -10.46 -0.44
C ALA A 219 -17.96 -9.24 -0.86
N ILE A 220 -16.67 -9.42 -1.21
CA ILE A 220 -15.81 -8.29 -1.62
C ILE A 220 -16.34 -7.60 -2.88
N ARG A 221 -16.93 -8.35 -3.82
CA ARG A 221 -17.55 -7.83 -5.04
C ARG A 221 -18.86 -7.11 -4.74
N ILE A 222 -19.71 -7.66 -3.87
CA ILE A 222 -20.94 -7.00 -3.39
C ILE A 222 -20.60 -5.66 -2.75
N VAL A 223 -19.65 -5.64 -1.83
CA VAL A 223 -19.19 -4.43 -1.15
C VAL A 223 -18.66 -3.39 -2.15
N SER A 224 -17.85 -3.82 -3.13
CA SER A 224 -17.30 -2.91 -4.13
C SER A 224 -18.36 -2.20 -4.96
N ARG A 225 -19.53 -2.81 -5.13
CA ARG A 225 -20.68 -2.27 -5.89
C ARG A 225 -21.54 -1.33 -5.08
N GLY A 226 -21.59 -1.50 -3.76
CA GLY A 226 -22.43 -0.72 -2.83
C GLY A 226 -21.71 0.48 -2.27
N LEU A 227 -21.77 1.63 -2.96
CA LEU A 227 -21.07 2.86 -2.54
C LEU A 227 -21.58 3.43 -1.21
N ASP A 228 -22.80 3.08 -0.81
CA ASP A 228 -23.43 3.43 0.46
C ASP A 228 -23.10 2.46 1.61
N GLY A 229 -22.35 1.39 1.29
CA GLY A 229 -21.97 0.35 2.24
C GLY A 229 -23.14 -0.50 2.76
N GLN A 230 -24.35 -0.37 2.18
CA GLN A 230 -25.59 -1.03 2.64
C GLN A 230 -25.91 -2.33 1.88
N ALA A 231 -25.14 -2.68 0.84
CA ALA A 231 -25.37 -3.92 0.10
C ALA A 231 -25.13 -5.13 1.01
N PRO A 232 -26.14 -6.01 1.22
CA PRO A 232 -26.02 -7.12 2.15
C PRO A 232 -25.25 -8.29 1.53
N PHE A 233 -24.42 -8.95 2.32
CA PHE A 233 -23.77 -10.21 2.00
C PHE A 233 -24.06 -11.27 3.08
N LEU A 234 -23.99 -12.54 2.69
CA LEU A 234 -24.29 -13.67 3.58
C LEU A 234 -23.14 -13.91 4.57
N LEU A 235 -23.48 -14.23 5.82
CA LEU A 235 -22.54 -14.63 6.86
C LEU A 235 -22.46 -16.16 7.00
N LYS A 236 -21.29 -16.67 7.32
CA LYS A 236 -21.06 -18.12 7.57
C LYS A 236 -21.84 -18.61 8.78
N ALA A 237 -22.04 -17.77 9.79
CA ALA A 237 -22.87 -18.08 10.97
C ALA A 237 -24.38 -18.04 10.69
N GLY A 238 -24.78 -17.64 9.48
CA GLY A 238 -26.17 -17.40 9.09
C GLY A 238 -26.57 -15.93 9.19
N GLY A 239 -27.61 -15.56 8.43
CA GLY A 239 -28.04 -14.16 8.32
C GLY A 239 -27.20 -13.37 7.30
N THR A 240 -27.32 -12.05 7.37
CA THR A 240 -26.63 -11.12 6.48
C THR A 240 -26.02 -9.96 7.29
N SER A 241 -25.00 -9.32 6.74
CA SER A 241 -24.48 -8.06 7.23
C SER A 241 -24.10 -7.14 6.06
N THR A 242 -23.73 -5.91 6.36
CA THR A 242 -23.33 -4.89 5.40
C THR A 242 -21.90 -4.42 5.67
N ALA A 243 -21.24 -3.81 4.69
CA ALA A 243 -19.92 -3.26 4.90
C ALA A 243 -19.89 -2.16 5.96
N LEU A 244 -20.95 -1.35 6.01
CA LEU A 244 -21.08 -0.27 6.99
C LEU A 244 -21.17 -0.83 8.42
N GLU A 245 -22.03 -1.83 8.65
CA GLU A 245 -22.16 -2.51 9.95
C GLU A 245 -20.84 -3.11 10.42
N VAL A 246 -20.20 -3.92 9.57
CA VAL A 246 -18.93 -4.55 9.90
C VAL A 246 -17.86 -3.50 10.25
N GLN A 247 -17.69 -2.48 9.43
CA GLN A 247 -16.70 -1.43 9.68
C GLN A 247 -16.99 -0.62 10.94
N ARG A 248 -18.27 -0.37 11.28
CA ARG A 248 -18.68 0.27 12.55
C ARG A 248 -18.24 -0.55 13.74
N VAL A 249 -18.47 -1.86 13.72
CA VAL A 249 -18.10 -2.73 14.83
C VAL A 249 -16.59 -2.78 15.02
N PHE A 250 -15.82 -2.93 13.93
CA PHE A 250 -14.35 -2.90 13.98
C PHE A 250 -13.82 -1.54 14.46
N CYS A 251 -14.37 -0.44 13.97
CA CYS A 251 -13.97 0.91 14.42
C CYS A 251 -14.24 1.13 15.90
N THR A 252 -15.42 0.70 16.39
CA THR A 252 -15.78 0.82 17.81
C THR A 252 -14.87 -0.04 18.68
N ALA A 253 -14.58 -1.28 18.28
CA ALA A 253 -13.68 -2.16 19.01
C ALA A 253 -12.25 -1.58 19.05
N ALA A 254 -11.74 -1.07 17.92
CA ALA A 254 -10.44 -0.43 17.84
C ALA A 254 -10.36 0.87 18.70
N ALA A 255 -11.42 1.65 18.74
CA ALA A 255 -11.50 2.83 19.60
C ALA A 255 -11.45 2.46 21.09
N HIS A 256 -12.18 1.42 21.48
CA HIS A 256 -12.17 0.92 22.87
C HIS A 256 -10.79 0.34 23.24
N TYR A 257 -10.17 -0.43 22.33
CA TYR A 257 -8.83 -0.93 22.51
C TYR A 257 -7.82 0.19 22.73
N LEU A 258 -7.89 1.27 21.94
CA LEU A 258 -7.01 2.42 22.05
C LEU A 258 -7.12 3.16 23.41
N GLU A 259 -8.27 3.08 24.10
CA GLU A 259 -8.46 3.63 25.44
C GLU A 259 -7.72 2.81 26.51
N THR A 260 -7.56 1.51 26.31
CA THR A 260 -6.94 0.57 27.27
C THR A 260 -5.47 0.28 26.96
N ARG A 261 -5.05 0.50 25.73
CA ARG A 261 -3.69 0.30 25.24
C ARG A 261 -2.72 1.28 25.92
N PRO A 262 -1.48 0.86 26.25
CA PRO A 262 -0.43 1.77 26.71
C PRO A 262 -0.17 2.89 25.70
N THR A 263 -0.05 4.11 26.19
CA THR A 263 0.25 5.27 25.34
C THR A 263 1.70 5.25 24.88
N ASP A 264 1.93 5.42 23.57
CA ASP A 264 3.22 5.50 22.92
C ASP A 264 3.25 6.59 21.84
N GLU A 265 4.34 6.64 21.06
CA GLU A 265 4.53 7.62 20.00
C GLU A 265 3.52 7.47 18.84
N GLN A 266 2.93 6.29 18.64
CA GLN A 266 1.92 6.03 17.62
C GLN A 266 0.49 6.42 18.05
N THR A 267 0.25 6.58 19.34
CA THR A 267 -1.08 6.89 19.89
C THR A 267 -1.74 8.10 19.24
N PRO A 268 -1.05 9.24 18.96
CA PRO A 268 -1.67 10.37 18.26
C PRO A 268 -2.15 10.01 16.86
N ARG A 269 -1.36 9.19 16.11
CA ARG A 269 -1.72 8.72 14.77
C ARG A 269 -2.90 7.75 14.81
N TYR A 270 -2.97 6.88 15.80
CA TYR A 270 -4.10 5.97 15.99
C TYR A 270 -5.40 6.71 16.33
N ARG A 271 -5.34 7.74 17.18
CA ARG A 271 -6.49 8.62 17.43
C ARG A 271 -6.96 9.33 16.16
N TRP A 272 -6.04 9.85 15.37
CA TRP A 272 -6.35 10.45 14.08
C TRP A 272 -7.00 9.41 13.14
N THR A 273 -6.49 8.19 13.10
CA THR A 273 -7.04 7.07 12.30
C THR A 273 -8.49 6.78 12.70
N ILE A 274 -8.77 6.60 13.98
CA ILE A 274 -10.13 6.38 14.49
C ILE A 274 -11.07 7.54 14.12
N ASN A 275 -10.59 8.77 14.26
CA ASN A 275 -11.39 9.96 13.92
C ASN A 275 -11.75 10.01 12.43
N LEU A 276 -10.78 9.74 11.53
CA LEU A 276 -11.06 9.70 10.09
C LEU A 276 -11.94 8.49 9.74
N TRP A 277 -11.72 7.35 10.37
CA TRP A 277 -12.54 6.15 10.17
C TRP A 277 -14.01 6.41 10.52
N ASN A 278 -14.30 6.94 11.72
CA ASN A 278 -15.65 7.31 12.11
C ASN A 278 -16.26 8.35 11.16
N ARG A 279 -15.52 9.44 10.86
CA ARG A 279 -15.98 10.48 9.93
C ARG A 279 -16.31 9.92 8.55
N THR A 280 -15.55 8.92 8.09
CA THR A 280 -15.80 8.26 6.80
C THR A 280 -17.10 7.45 6.86
N LEU A 281 -17.31 6.69 7.93
CA LEU A 281 -18.54 5.91 8.11
C LEU A 281 -19.77 6.81 8.25
N ASP A 282 -19.67 7.92 9.00
CA ASP A 282 -20.75 8.90 9.14
C ASP A 282 -21.12 9.55 7.81
N ALA A 283 -20.11 9.92 7.03
CA ALA A 283 -20.31 10.51 5.70
C ALA A 283 -20.99 9.52 4.73
N VAL A 284 -20.58 8.25 4.75
CA VAL A 284 -21.20 7.20 3.92
C VAL A 284 -22.64 6.95 4.36
N GLU A 285 -22.90 6.83 5.66
CA GLU A 285 -24.22 6.56 6.21
C GLU A 285 -25.23 7.69 5.95
N SER A 286 -24.78 8.94 6.08
CA SER A 286 -25.61 10.13 5.78
C SER A 286 -25.79 10.39 4.29
N GLY A 287 -24.93 9.83 3.44
CA GLY A 287 -24.85 10.15 2.00
C GLY A 287 -24.20 11.49 1.68
N ASP A 288 -23.81 12.29 2.68
CA ASP A 288 -23.01 13.51 2.49
C ASP A 288 -21.52 13.21 2.56
N LEU A 289 -20.89 13.07 1.42
CA LEU A 289 -19.46 12.77 1.30
C LEU A 289 -18.54 14.01 1.42
N THR A 290 -19.11 15.20 1.60
CA THR A 290 -18.35 16.46 1.73
C THR A 290 -17.28 16.41 2.82
N PRO A 291 -17.55 15.88 4.04
CA PRO A 291 -16.58 15.84 5.14
C PRO A 291 -15.30 15.03 4.84
N ILE A 292 -15.32 14.14 3.85
CA ILE A 292 -14.21 13.26 3.48
C ILE A 292 -13.72 13.46 2.05
N SER A 293 -14.23 14.48 1.36
CA SER A 293 -13.95 14.76 -0.05
C SER A 293 -12.52 15.22 -0.34
N ARG A 294 -11.71 15.43 0.69
CA ARG A 294 -10.29 15.80 0.60
C ARG A 294 -9.34 14.71 1.12
N ASP A 295 -9.88 13.61 1.66
CA ASP A 295 -9.15 12.59 2.38
C ASP A 295 -9.24 11.20 1.73
N ILE A 296 -10.39 10.83 1.15
CA ILE A 296 -10.68 9.47 0.71
C ILE A 296 -10.66 9.37 -0.82
N ASP A 297 -9.75 8.56 -1.36
CA ASP A 297 -9.48 8.45 -2.80
C ASP A 297 -10.72 8.19 -3.65
N TRP A 298 -11.55 7.19 -3.29
CA TRP A 298 -12.73 6.90 -4.08
C TRP A 298 -13.74 8.05 -4.07
N VAL A 299 -13.82 8.82 -2.97
CA VAL A 299 -14.70 9.99 -2.87
C VAL A 299 -14.18 11.15 -3.72
N ILE A 300 -12.88 11.44 -3.63
CA ILE A 300 -12.21 12.46 -4.42
C ILE A 300 -12.45 12.18 -5.92
N LYS A 301 -12.14 10.97 -6.36
CA LYS A 301 -12.29 10.55 -7.76
C LYS A 301 -13.75 10.58 -8.21
N LYS A 302 -14.68 10.10 -7.36
CA LYS A 302 -16.13 10.15 -7.63
C LYS A 302 -16.59 11.57 -7.89
N SER A 303 -16.19 12.52 -7.04
CA SER A 303 -16.59 13.93 -7.18
C SER A 303 -16.12 14.54 -8.50
N LEU A 304 -14.94 14.16 -8.99
CA LEU A 304 -14.43 14.61 -10.29
C LEU A 304 -15.22 14.00 -11.45
N LEU A 305 -15.50 12.71 -11.37
CA LEU A 305 -16.27 11.97 -12.37
C LEU A 305 -17.71 12.47 -12.45
N ASP A 306 -18.36 12.74 -11.32
CA ASP A 306 -19.73 13.25 -11.29
C ASP A 306 -19.81 14.64 -11.91
N ARG A 307 -18.88 15.55 -11.57
CA ARG A 307 -18.78 16.86 -12.24
C ARG A 307 -18.57 16.75 -13.76
N GLN A 308 -17.74 15.78 -14.19
CA GLN A 308 -17.52 15.51 -15.61
C GLN A 308 -18.80 15.06 -16.30
N ARG A 309 -19.52 14.12 -15.67
CA ARG A 309 -20.79 13.58 -16.18
C ARG A 309 -21.87 14.67 -16.27
N GLU A 310 -22.04 15.45 -15.22
CA GLU A 310 -22.98 16.58 -15.19
C GLU A 310 -22.66 17.64 -16.27
N ARG A 311 -21.38 18.00 -16.36
CA ARG A 311 -20.94 19.03 -17.35
C ARG A 311 -21.23 18.65 -18.78
N TYR A 312 -21.13 17.38 -19.15
CA TYR A 312 -21.25 16.89 -20.51
C TYR A 312 -22.54 16.09 -20.77
N GLY A 313 -23.37 15.87 -19.76
CA GLY A 313 -24.60 15.09 -19.89
C GLY A 313 -24.34 13.64 -20.28
N VAL A 314 -23.28 13.01 -19.71
CA VAL A 314 -22.85 11.64 -20.07
C VAL A 314 -22.92 10.70 -18.90
N ASP A 315 -22.86 9.39 -19.16
CA ASP A 315 -22.74 8.34 -18.15
C ASP A 315 -21.28 7.89 -17.95
N TYR A 316 -21.06 6.89 -17.06
CA TYR A 316 -19.73 6.33 -16.81
C TYR A 316 -19.11 5.60 -18.01
N ALA A 317 -19.89 5.20 -19.02
CA ALA A 317 -19.39 4.53 -20.21
C ALA A 317 -18.68 5.49 -21.19
N ASP A 318 -18.82 6.80 -20.99
CA ASP A 318 -18.15 7.80 -21.82
C ASP A 318 -16.62 7.70 -21.69
N PRO A 319 -15.87 7.70 -22.81
CA PRO A 319 -14.40 7.62 -22.79
C PRO A 319 -13.71 8.69 -21.93
N ARG A 320 -14.34 9.86 -21.74
CA ARG A 320 -13.83 10.92 -20.86
C ARG A 320 -13.77 10.49 -19.39
N CYS A 321 -14.74 9.66 -18.94
CA CYS A 321 -14.74 9.12 -17.60
C CYS A 321 -13.59 8.10 -17.41
N ALA A 322 -13.38 7.22 -18.38
CA ALA A 322 -12.26 6.27 -18.36
C ALA A 322 -10.90 6.99 -18.38
N LYS A 323 -10.78 8.06 -19.18
CA LYS A 323 -9.56 8.89 -19.21
C LYS A 323 -9.32 9.59 -17.88
N LEU A 324 -10.36 10.17 -17.26
CA LEU A 324 -10.24 10.84 -15.96
C LEU A 324 -9.86 9.84 -14.87
N ASP A 325 -10.49 8.65 -14.83
CA ASP A 325 -10.18 7.56 -13.92
C ASP A 325 -8.70 7.14 -14.01
N LEU A 326 -8.13 7.05 -15.21
CA LEU A 326 -6.72 6.73 -15.42
C LEU A 326 -5.80 7.88 -15.00
N ILE A 327 -6.02 9.11 -15.49
CA ILE A 327 -5.15 10.27 -15.24
C ILE A 327 -5.16 10.69 -13.76
N TYR A 328 -6.18 10.33 -13.00
CA TYR A 328 -6.18 10.52 -11.55
C TYR A 328 -4.98 9.86 -10.89
N HIS A 329 -4.55 8.72 -11.41
CA HIS A 329 -3.44 7.91 -10.88
C HIS A 329 -2.06 8.25 -11.47
N ASP A 330 -1.97 9.19 -12.42
CA ASP A 330 -0.67 9.66 -12.90
C ASP A 330 0.04 10.43 -11.78
N ILE A 331 1.19 9.91 -11.34
CA ILE A 331 1.97 10.53 -10.24
C ILE A 331 2.74 11.77 -10.68
N ARG A 332 2.81 12.06 -11.98
CA ARG A 332 3.66 13.09 -12.55
C ARG A 332 3.12 14.50 -12.29
N PRO A 333 3.88 15.39 -11.60
CA PRO A 333 3.52 16.79 -11.47
C PRO A 333 3.28 17.45 -12.84
N GLY A 334 2.20 18.24 -12.94
CA GLY A 334 1.81 18.94 -14.17
C GLY A 334 1.07 18.07 -15.20
N ARG A 335 0.94 16.75 -15.01
CA ARG A 335 0.22 15.82 -15.88
C ARG A 335 -0.94 15.14 -15.16
N GLY A 336 -0.68 14.58 -13.96
CA GLY A 336 -1.67 13.90 -13.14
C GLY A 336 -2.70 14.84 -12.54
N ILE A 337 -3.94 14.37 -12.43
CA ILE A 337 -5.02 15.13 -11.78
C ILE A 337 -4.77 15.20 -10.28
N PHE A 338 -4.38 14.09 -9.64
CA PHE A 338 -4.14 14.07 -8.19
C PHE A 338 -3.04 15.05 -7.77
N PRO A 339 -1.83 15.06 -8.36
CA PRO A 339 -0.80 16.05 -8.02
C PRO A 339 -1.26 17.51 -8.27
N LEU A 340 -2.10 17.75 -9.28
CA LEU A 340 -2.67 19.06 -9.51
C LEU A 340 -3.62 19.50 -8.40
N LEU A 341 -4.47 18.60 -7.91
CA LEU A 341 -5.39 18.90 -6.81
C LEU A 341 -4.61 19.15 -5.51
N GLU A 342 -3.59 18.34 -5.23
CA GLU A 342 -2.73 18.50 -4.06
C GLU A 342 -2.00 19.85 -4.10
N SER A 343 -1.39 20.22 -5.22
CA SER A 343 -0.68 21.49 -5.37
C SER A 343 -1.58 22.74 -5.20
N ARG A 344 -2.87 22.58 -5.41
CA ARG A 344 -3.90 23.62 -5.19
C ARG A 344 -4.49 23.61 -3.78
N GLY A 345 -4.00 22.75 -2.90
CA GLY A 345 -4.52 22.59 -1.54
C GLY A 345 -5.94 22.04 -1.48
N LEU A 346 -6.40 21.32 -2.52
CA LEU A 346 -7.73 20.70 -2.58
C LEU A 346 -7.76 19.29 -1.99
N ILE A 347 -6.60 18.71 -1.72
CA ILE A 347 -6.39 17.42 -1.05
C ILE A 347 -5.55 17.65 0.19
N ASN A 348 -5.85 16.92 1.26
CA ASN A 348 -5.08 16.99 2.48
C ASN A 348 -3.76 16.19 2.34
N ARG A 349 -2.67 16.77 2.84
CA ARG A 349 -1.35 16.17 2.91
C ARG A 349 -0.97 15.97 4.38
N LEU A 350 -0.31 14.87 4.71
CA LEU A 350 0.13 14.52 6.06
C LEU A 350 1.65 14.59 6.22
N THR A 351 2.39 14.36 5.13
CA THR A 351 3.86 14.35 5.14
C THR A 351 4.45 15.76 4.97
N ASP A 352 5.60 15.98 5.60
CA ASP A 352 6.42 17.17 5.37
C ASP A 352 7.25 16.99 4.09
N PRO A 353 7.20 17.93 3.12
CA PRO A 353 7.99 17.83 1.89
C PRO A 353 9.51 17.73 2.13
N THR A 354 10.03 18.36 3.18
CA THR A 354 11.46 18.33 3.52
C THR A 354 11.87 16.93 4.00
N GLU A 355 11.04 16.30 4.83
CA GLU A 355 11.29 14.93 5.28
C GLU A 355 11.12 13.92 4.13
N VAL A 356 10.19 14.14 3.20
CA VAL A 356 10.06 13.32 1.98
C VAL A 356 11.33 13.40 1.12
N GLU A 357 11.85 14.62 0.86
CA GLU A 357 13.08 14.78 0.07
C GLU A 357 14.28 14.12 0.76
N LYS A 358 14.40 14.24 2.08
CA LYS A 358 15.43 13.56 2.85
C LYS A 358 15.30 12.03 2.78
N ALA A 359 14.07 11.50 2.85
CA ALA A 359 13.77 10.06 2.81
C ALA A 359 14.09 9.42 1.45
N ARG A 360 14.36 10.19 0.40
CA ARG A 360 14.83 9.66 -0.89
C ARG A 360 16.22 9.02 -0.79
N THR A 361 17.06 9.51 0.11
CA THR A 361 18.45 9.05 0.24
C THR A 361 18.84 8.60 1.65
N VAL A 362 18.07 8.97 2.67
CA VAL A 362 18.34 8.66 4.07
C VAL A 362 17.35 7.60 4.56
N PRO A 363 17.82 6.44 5.06
CA PRO A 363 16.95 5.39 5.59
C PRO A 363 16.33 5.78 6.95
N PRO A 364 15.25 5.09 7.39
CA PRO A 364 14.73 5.22 8.74
C PRO A 364 15.80 4.87 9.78
N ALA A 365 15.94 5.68 10.82
CA ALA A 365 16.97 5.47 11.84
C ALA A 365 16.67 4.31 12.81
N THR A 366 15.41 3.92 12.91
CA THR A 366 14.86 3.02 13.93
C THR A 366 14.77 1.55 13.51
N THR A 367 15.08 1.26 12.24
CA THR A 367 15.01 -0.10 11.70
C THR A 367 16.34 -0.52 11.05
N ARG A 368 16.51 -1.81 10.77
CA ARG A 368 17.68 -2.35 10.06
C ARG A 368 17.89 -1.73 8.67
N ALA A 369 16.89 -1.02 8.12
CA ALA A 369 17.05 -0.26 6.89
C ALA A 369 18.17 0.79 7.00
N ASN A 370 18.41 1.34 8.20
CA ASN A 370 19.54 2.21 8.49
C ASN A 370 20.88 1.56 8.18
N ILE A 371 21.07 0.33 8.67
CA ILE A 371 22.29 -0.44 8.45
C ILE A 371 22.47 -0.74 6.97
N ARG A 372 21.42 -1.24 6.32
CA ARG A 372 21.41 -1.56 4.90
C ARG A 372 21.71 -0.34 4.02
N GLY A 373 21.07 0.80 4.29
CA GLY A 373 21.29 2.02 3.53
C GLY A 373 22.70 2.57 3.68
N GLN A 374 23.27 2.57 4.90
CA GLN A 374 24.66 2.98 5.12
C GLN A 374 25.65 2.07 4.41
N PHE A 375 25.44 0.74 4.43
CA PHE A 375 26.28 -0.20 3.69
C PHE A 375 26.23 0.05 2.18
N VAL A 376 25.03 0.18 1.61
CA VAL A 376 24.85 0.46 0.18
C VAL A 376 25.54 1.77 -0.22
N THR A 377 25.33 2.83 0.56
CA THR A 377 25.97 4.13 0.32
C THR A 377 27.49 4.02 0.35
N HIS A 378 28.05 3.36 1.37
CA HIS A 378 29.50 3.16 1.48
C HIS A 378 30.06 2.41 0.27
N CYS A 379 29.40 1.33 -0.16
CA CYS A 379 29.83 0.55 -1.32
C CYS A 379 29.78 1.35 -2.63
N LEU A 380 28.74 2.15 -2.83
CA LEU A 380 28.59 3.00 -4.00
C LEU A 380 29.67 4.09 -4.04
N ASP A 381 29.92 4.77 -2.94
CA ASP A 381 30.91 5.84 -2.82
C ASP A 381 32.34 5.31 -3.00
N SER A 382 32.62 4.11 -2.50
CA SER A 382 33.93 3.45 -2.61
C SER A 382 34.13 2.68 -3.90
N GLY A 383 33.08 2.51 -4.74
CA GLY A 383 33.14 1.73 -5.97
C GLY A 383 33.33 0.23 -5.74
N VAL A 384 32.98 -0.27 -4.56
CA VAL A 384 33.13 -1.68 -4.17
C VAL A 384 31.91 -2.49 -4.60
N SER A 385 32.14 -3.65 -5.20
CA SER A 385 31.04 -4.57 -5.56
C SER A 385 30.49 -5.29 -4.33
N PHE A 386 29.16 -5.36 -4.24
CA PHE A 386 28.47 -5.92 -3.09
C PHE A 386 27.19 -6.68 -3.48
N SER A 387 26.71 -7.49 -2.56
CA SER A 387 25.33 -8.01 -2.54
C SER A 387 24.68 -7.59 -1.24
N ALA A 388 23.46 -7.12 -1.31
CA ALA A 388 22.64 -6.85 -0.15
C ALA A 388 21.20 -7.33 -0.42
N ASP A 389 20.56 -8.08 0.48
CA ASP A 389 19.12 -8.37 0.44
C ASP A 389 18.44 -7.82 1.69
N TRP A 390 17.23 -8.23 2.01
CA TRP A 390 16.52 -7.69 3.18
C TRP A 390 17.21 -8.01 4.50
N THR A 391 17.93 -9.14 4.54
CA THR A 391 18.53 -9.73 5.75
C THR A 391 20.03 -9.93 5.67
N HIS A 392 20.67 -9.80 4.50
CA HIS A 392 22.09 -10.11 4.33
C HIS A 392 22.84 -9.00 3.63
N LEU A 393 24.04 -8.70 4.14
CA LEU A 393 25.00 -7.75 3.56
C LEU A 393 26.32 -8.46 3.29
N LYS A 394 26.89 -8.29 2.09
CA LYS A 394 28.09 -9.02 1.68
C LYS A 394 28.93 -8.22 0.69
N TYR A 395 30.23 -8.20 0.87
CA TYR A 395 31.18 -7.74 -0.12
C TYR A 395 31.47 -8.84 -1.14
N ALA A 396 31.53 -8.48 -2.44
CA ALA A 396 31.87 -9.45 -3.48
C ALA A 396 33.33 -9.96 -3.37
N SER A 397 34.23 -9.13 -2.86
CA SER A 397 35.64 -9.45 -2.61
C SER A 397 35.88 -10.43 -1.45
N SER A 398 34.92 -10.52 -0.52
CA SER A 398 35.01 -11.36 0.68
C SER A 398 33.75 -12.19 0.87
N PRO A 399 33.49 -13.20 0.00
CA PRO A 399 32.24 -13.96 0.01
C PRO A 399 31.97 -14.76 1.29
N SER A 400 33.00 -15.01 2.10
CA SER A 400 32.90 -15.72 3.36
C SER A 400 32.53 -14.83 4.55
N THR A 401 32.55 -13.49 4.36
CA THR A 401 32.21 -12.53 5.42
C THR A 401 30.87 -11.88 5.08
N GLU A 402 29.88 -12.15 5.91
CA GLU A 402 28.50 -11.75 5.74
C GLU A 402 27.95 -11.21 7.05
N VAL A 403 27.09 -10.20 6.98
CA VAL A 403 26.33 -9.70 8.11
C VAL A 403 24.87 -10.07 7.90
N GLU A 404 24.29 -10.78 8.86
CA GLU A 404 22.87 -11.11 8.91
C GLU A 404 22.12 -10.09 9.77
N LEU A 405 21.01 -9.58 9.25
CA LEU A 405 20.11 -8.60 9.86
C LEU A 405 18.75 -9.26 10.11
N ASN A 406 18.70 -10.21 11.05
CA ASN A 406 17.52 -11.03 11.31
C ASN A 406 16.46 -10.31 12.17
N ASP A 407 16.86 -9.27 12.93
CA ASP A 407 15.90 -8.41 13.63
C ASP A 407 15.58 -7.16 12.80
N PRO A 408 14.31 -6.94 12.40
CA PRO A 408 13.91 -5.74 11.67
C PRO A 408 14.18 -4.43 12.42
N PHE A 409 14.32 -4.47 13.75
CA PHE A 409 14.63 -3.34 14.60
C PHE A 409 16.10 -3.29 15.04
N GLU A 410 16.96 -4.04 14.36
CA GLU A 410 18.37 -4.09 14.69
C GLU A 410 19.04 -2.72 14.57
N SER A 411 19.80 -2.38 15.59
CA SER A 411 20.55 -1.12 15.65
C SER A 411 22.00 -1.31 15.20
N MET A 412 22.62 -0.22 14.78
CA MET A 412 24.02 -0.17 14.35
C MET A 412 24.96 -0.49 15.53
N THR A 413 25.59 -1.66 15.51
CA THR A 413 26.63 -2.07 16.50
C THR A 413 28.04 -1.64 16.05
N SER A 414 29.04 -1.76 16.97
CA SER A 414 30.45 -1.51 16.64
C SER A 414 30.99 -2.50 15.60
N GLU A 415 30.56 -3.76 15.67
CA GLU A 415 30.92 -4.83 14.74
C GLU A 415 30.39 -4.53 13.33
N ILE A 416 29.12 -4.14 13.22
CA ILE A 416 28.49 -3.76 11.95
C ILE A 416 29.17 -2.51 11.36
N LYS A 417 29.46 -1.50 12.18
CA LYS A 417 30.22 -0.33 11.75
C LYS A 417 31.60 -0.71 11.22
N SER A 418 32.31 -1.59 11.93
CA SER A 418 33.61 -2.10 11.52
C SER A 418 33.50 -2.84 10.18
N PHE A 419 32.49 -3.71 10.01
CA PHE A 419 32.24 -4.40 8.75
C PHE A 419 32.01 -3.43 7.61
N ILE A 420 31.16 -2.41 7.77
CA ILE A 420 30.88 -1.41 6.74
C ILE A 420 32.14 -0.59 6.38
N SER A 421 32.98 -0.27 7.36
CA SER A 421 34.16 0.57 7.15
C SER A 421 35.36 -0.21 6.56
N HIS A 422 35.36 -1.53 6.60
CA HIS A 422 36.41 -2.36 6.02
C HIS A 422 36.12 -2.59 4.53
N SER A 423 36.56 -1.63 3.70
CA SER A 423 36.72 -1.88 2.27
C SER A 423 37.71 -3.03 2.11
N GLY A 424 37.30 -4.18 1.59
CA GLY A 424 38.13 -5.35 1.38
C GLY A 424 39.30 -5.09 0.42
#